data_8c88f44978287d83b8e8e28c1d87d28f
#
_entry.id   8c88f44978287d83b8e8e28c1d87d28f
#
_cell.length_a   1.000
_cell.length_b   1.000
_cell.length_c   1.000
_cell.angle_alpha   90.00
_cell.angle_beta   90.00
_cell.angle_gamma   90.00
#
_symmetry.space_group_name_H-M   'P 1'
#
loop_
_entity.id
_entity.type
_entity.pdbx_description
1 polymer ?
#
loop_
_entity_poly.entity_id
_entity_poly.type
_entity_poly.pdbx_seq_one_letter_code
_entity_poly.pdbx_strand_id
1 'polypeptide(L)'
;LDVLDEEVKKSTALLTPEQQQAIQSAVQQAHHKTRLSYAEIYRQLKAMFHIAKYDQLSQDQFGNAMAFIMNLQPIALPPVEKKFTFEFTEYELQQLAWLWFAFKRGVGTFQHIERAFNVLGSNMSGQIYGQAYEYLSVLRSTNQILNRITSDFNIDPMTNWRVLKHLRGFNPKAVKIDF
;
A
#
# COMPACT_ATOMS: atom_id res chain seq x y z
N LEU A 1 4.13 -25.30 55.02
CA LEU A 1 5.32 -24.97 54.19
C LEU A 1 5.38 -25.85 52.94
N ASP A 2 5.05 -27.16 53.02
CA ASP A 2 5.16 -28.11 51.89
C ASP A 2 4.15 -27.85 50.75
N VAL A 3 2.98 -27.32 50.99
CA VAL A 3 1.94 -27.05 49.98
C VAL A 3 2.34 -25.85 49.08
N LEU A 4 2.96 -24.84 49.65
CA LEU A 4 3.43 -23.67 48.89
C LEU A 4 4.64 -24.03 48.00
N ASP A 5 5.51 -24.93 48.46
CA ASP A 5 6.65 -25.39 47.66
C ASP A 5 6.25 -26.30 46.51
N GLU A 6 5.12 -27.05 46.62
CA GLU A 6 4.57 -27.87 45.53
C GLU A 6 3.87 -26.99 44.49
N GLU A 7 3.13 -25.96 44.88
CA GLU A 7 2.49 -25.00 43.96
C GLU A 7 3.55 -24.19 43.18
N VAL A 8 4.60 -23.72 43.83
CA VAL A 8 5.71 -23.01 43.18
C VAL A 8 6.47 -23.93 42.21
N LYS A 9 6.68 -25.20 42.55
CA LYS A 9 7.28 -26.19 41.61
C LYS A 9 6.38 -26.51 40.40
N LYS A 10 5.05 -26.52 40.56
CA LYS A 10 4.11 -26.70 39.48
C LYS A 10 4.05 -25.49 38.57
N SER A 11 4.16 -24.26 39.09
CA SER A 11 4.09 -23.02 38.30
C SER A 11 5.29 -22.79 37.41
N THR A 12 6.46 -23.38 37.73
CA THR A 12 7.69 -23.28 36.92
C THR A 12 7.94 -24.49 36.03
N ALA A 13 7.18 -25.57 36.15
CA ALA A 13 7.32 -26.76 35.31
C ALA A 13 6.97 -26.44 33.83
N LEU A 14 7.76 -27.03 32.93
CA LEU A 14 7.51 -26.92 31.49
C LEU A 14 6.19 -27.66 31.12
N LEU A 15 5.64 -27.31 29.94
CA LEU A 15 4.45 -27.95 29.41
C LEU A 15 4.56 -29.47 29.36
N THR A 16 3.48 -30.15 29.74
CA THR A 16 3.36 -31.60 29.51
C THR A 16 3.26 -31.93 28.03
N PRO A 17 3.52 -33.16 27.58
CA PRO A 17 3.34 -33.57 26.19
C PRO A 17 1.92 -33.31 25.66
N GLU A 18 0.91 -33.51 26.49
CA GLU A 18 -0.51 -33.28 26.16
C GLU A 18 -0.77 -31.76 25.94
N GLN A 19 -0.18 -30.90 26.80
CA GLN A 19 -0.27 -29.46 26.67
C GLN A 19 0.46 -28.95 25.41
N GLN A 20 1.62 -29.52 25.09
CA GLN A 20 2.33 -29.21 23.85
C GLN A 20 1.51 -29.57 22.61
N GLN A 21 0.86 -30.72 22.61
CA GLN A 21 -0.03 -31.16 21.54
C GLN A 21 -1.26 -30.25 21.43
N ALA A 22 -1.81 -29.80 22.56
CA ALA A 22 -2.90 -28.84 22.56
C ALA A 22 -2.52 -27.50 21.94
N ILE A 23 -1.33 -26.97 22.25
CA ILE A 23 -0.77 -25.75 21.62
C ILE A 23 -0.63 -25.95 20.11
N GLN A 24 -0.08 -27.08 19.66
CA GLN A 24 0.08 -27.37 18.23
C GLN A 24 -1.27 -27.43 17.51
N SER A 25 -2.28 -28.05 18.12
CA SER A 25 -3.64 -28.13 17.58
C SER A 25 -4.29 -26.74 17.52
N ALA A 26 -4.12 -25.93 18.55
CA ALA A 26 -4.63 -24.55 18.57
C ALA A 26 -3.98 -23.67 17.49
N VAL A 27 -2.66 -23.81 17.30
CA VAL A 27 -1.92 -23.12 16.24
C VAL A 27 -2.42 -23.55 14.85
N GLN A 28 -2.72 -24.83 14.64
CA GLN A 28 -3.27 -25.33 13.40
C GLN A 28 -4.67 -24.73 13.12
N GLN A 29 -5.52 -24.68 14.12
CA GLN A 29 -6.84 -24.04 14.01
C GLN A 29 -6.73 -22.54 13.74
N ALA A 30 -5.85 -21.85 14.46
CA ALA A 30 -5.59 -20.43 14.25
C ALA A 30 -5.08 -20.16 12.82
N HIS A 31 -4.18 -21.00 12.29
CA HIS A 31 -3.71 -20.90 10.89
C HIS A 31 -4.88 -20.94 9.91
N HIS A 32 -5.78 -21.93 10.05
CA HIS A 32 -6.95 -22.04 9.16
C HIS A 32 -7.92 -20.87 9.32
N LYS A 33 -8.16 -20.40 10.55
CA LYS A 33 -9.09 -19.31 10.86
C LYS A 33 -8.58 -17.96 10.40
N THR A 34 -7.28 -17.67 10.63
CA THR A 34 -6.70 -16.33 10.46
C THR A 34 -5.91 -16.15 9.18
N ARG A 35 -5.55 -17.24 8.51
CA ARG A 35 -4.61 -17.28 7.36
C ARG A 35 -3.19 -16.82 7.70
N LEU A 36 -2.86 -16.61 8.97
CA LEU A 36 -1.50 -16.39 9.42
C LEU A 36 -0.66 -17.64 9.12
N SER A 37 0.58 -17.48 8.68
CA SER A 37 1.49 -18.62 8.54
C SER A 37 1.84 -19.20 9.92
N TYR A 38 2.18 -20.48 9.98
CA TYR A 38 2.67 -21.11 11.20
C TYR A 38 3.85 -20.34 11.80
N ALA A 39 4.79 -19.92 10.96
CA ALA A 39 5.95 -19.13 11.38
C ALA A 39 5.53 -17.81 12.06
N GLU A 40 4.53 -17.13 11.53
CA GLU A 40 4.05 -15.87 12.10
C GLU A 40 3.31 -16.09 13.43
N ILE A 41 2.47 -17.13 13.54
CA ILE A 41 1.78 -17.46 14.80
C ILE A 41 2.79 -17.76 15.88
N TYR A 42 3.79 -18.62 15.59
CA TYR A 42 4.84 -18.92 16.55
C TYR A 42 5.74 -17.72 16.88
N ARG A 43 6.00 -16.83 15.91
CA ARG A 43 6.73 -15.59 16.14
C ARG A 43 6.00 -14.70 17.15
N GLN A 44 4.69 -14.51 16.96
CA GLN A 44 3.87 -13.71 17.86
C GLN A 44 3.77 -14.34 19.25
N LEU A 45 3.58 -15.67 19.33
CA LEU A 45 3.55 -16.40 20.61
C LEU A 45 4.86 -16.24 21.36
N LYS A 46 6.00 -16.44 20.70
CA LYS A 46 7.32 -16.27 21.30
C LYS A 46 7.59 -14.84 21.76
N ALA A 47 7.16 -13.86 20.99
CA ALA A 47 7.30 -12.44 21.37
C ALA A 47 6.45 -12.11 22.60
N MET A 48 5.22 -12.61 22.67
CA MET A 48 4.28 -12.35 23.77
C MET A 48 4.76 -12.94 25.10
N PHE A 49 5.33 -14.13 25.07
CA PHE A 49 5.77 -14.85 26.28
C PHE A 49 7.28 -14.77 26.54
N HIS A 50 8.02 -14.00 25.72
CA HIS A 50 9.47 -13.82 25.82
C HIS A 50 10.27 -15.13 25.84
N ILE A 51 9.89 -16.08 24.99
CA ILE A 51 10.51 -17.41 24.88
C ILE A 51 11.17 -17.60 23.51
N ALA A 52 12.19 -18.44 23.43
CA ALA A 52 12.83 -18.78 22.16
C ALA A 52 12.09 -19.89 21.39
N LYS A 53 11.45 -20.82 22.13
CA LYS A 53 10.66 -21.92 21.60
C LYS A 53 9.38 -22.09 22.41
N TYR A 54 8.30 -22.56 21.78
CA TYR A 54 6.99 -22.73 22.44
C TYR A 54 7.02 -23.80 23.55
N ASP A 55 7.91 -24.78 23.48
CA ASP A 55 8.13 -25.80 24.48
C ASP A 55 8.78 -25.29 25.79
N GLN A 56 9.23 -24.03 25.79
CA GLN A 56 9.72 -23.31 26.96
C GLN A 56 8.63 -22.62 27.79
N LEU A 57 7.37 -22.68 27.34
CA LEU A 57 6.24 -22.21 28.13
C LEU A 57 6.14 -23.04 29.42
N SER A 58 5.82 -22.38 30.52
CA SER A 58 5.50 -23.02 31.78
C SER A 58 4.03 -23.44 31.84
N GLN A 59 3.72 -24.36 32.75
CA GLN A 59 2.33 -24.86 32.88
C GLN A 59 1.34 -23.80 33.32
N ASP A 60 1.79 -22.80 34.11
CA ASP A 60 0.95 -21.64 34.49
C ASP A 60 0.69 -20.68 33.30
N GLN A 61 1.59 -20.64 32.33
CA GLN A 61 1.40 -19.84 31.10
C GLN A 61 0.50 -20.53 30.06
N PHE A 62 0.23 -21.83 30.20
CA PHE A 62 -0.52 -22.61 29.22
C PHE A 62 -1.89 -22.00 28.89
N GLY A 63 -2.67 -21.65 29.91
CA GLY A 63 -4.00 -21.07 29.71
C GLY A 63 -3.95 -19.73 28.96
N ASN A 64 -2.99 -18.89 29.31
CA ASN A 64 -2.81 -17.60 28.65
C ASN A 64 -2.32 -17.77 27.19
N ALA A 65 -1.45 -18.75 26.94
CA ALA A 65 -0.97 -19.07 25.60
C ALA A 65 -2.11 -19.58 24.70
N MET A 66 -2.96 -20.48 25.22
CA MET A 66 -4.16 -20.96 24.52
C MET A 66 -5.12 -19.82 24.20
N ALA A 67 -5.43 -18.96 25.19
CA ALA A 67 -6.29 -17.80 24.99
C ALA A 67 -5.73 -16.84 23.95
N PHE A 68 -4.41 -16.60 23.97
CA PHE A 68 -3.73 -15.75 22.99
C PHE A 68 -3.90 -16.30 21.56
N ILE A 69 -3.60 -17.61 21.36
CA ILE A 69 -3.71 -18.25 20.04
C ILE A 69 -5.17 -18.21 19.53
N MET A 70 -6.14 -18.49 20.38
CA MET A 70 -7.56 -18.49 20.01
C MET A 70 -8.10 -17.10 19.65
N ASN A 71 -7.52 -16.04 20.23
CA ASN A 71 -7.90 -14.66 19.98
C ASN A 71 -7.08 -13.97 18.85
N LEU A 72 -6.19 -14.70 18.16
CA LEU A 72 -5.50 -14.16 16.99
C LEU A 72 -6.50 -13.71 15.94
N GLN A 73 -6.26 -12.51 15.41
CA GLN A 73 -7.13 -11.92 14.39
C GLN A 73 -6.67 -12.34 13.00
N PRO A 74 -7.61 -12.51 12.05
CA PRO A 74 -7.29 -12.72 10.66
C PRO A 74 -6.41 -11.59 10.12
N ILE A 75 -5.50 -11.92 9.20
CA ILE A 75 -4.82 -10.88 8.41
C ILE A 75 -5.91 -10.13 7.65
N ALA A 76 -6.04 -8.83 7.93
CA ALA A 76 -6.84 -7.96 7.08
C ALA A 76 -6.19 -7.94 5.70
N LEU A 77 -6.74 -8.68 4.76
CA LEU A 77 -6.35 -8.57 3.35
C LEU A 77 -6.67 -7.14 2.92
N PRO A 78 -5.74 -6.44 2.24
CA PRO A 78 -6.06 -5.16 1.67
C PRO A 78 -7.30 -5.34 0.78
N PRO A 79 -8.23 -4.37 0.78
CA PRO A 79 -9.43 -4.47 -0.04
C PRO A 79 -9.02 -4.77 -1.48
N VAL A 80 -9.65 -5.78 -2.07
CA VAL A 80 -9.39 -6.14 -3.48
C VAL A 80 -9.83 -4.96 -4.33
N GLU A 81 -8.87 -4.28 -4.93
CA GLU A 81 -9.15 -3.16 -5.81
C GLU A 81 -9.98 -3.63 -6.99
N LYS A 82 -11.19 -3.08 -7.15
CA LYS A 82 -12.08 -3.43 -8.26
C LYS A 82 -11.48 -2.89 -9.55
N LYS A 83 -11.07 -3.80 -10.44
CA LYS A 83 -10.51 -3.46 -11.75
C LYS A 83 -11.58 -3.54 -12.83
N PHE A 84 -11.48 -2.65 -13.79
CA PHE A 84 -12.29 -2.65 -15.00
C PHE A 84 -11.37 -2.86 -16.20
N THR A 85 -11.82 -3.63 -17.17
CA THR A 85 -11.07 -3.89 -18.40
C THR A 85 -11.82 -3.25 -19.57
N PHE A 86 -11.10 -2.49 -20.37
CA PHE A 86 -11.60 -1.84 -21.59
C PHE A 86 -10.60 -2.08 -22.71
N GLU A 87 -11.11 -2.19 -23.93
CA GLU A 87 -10.29 -2.26 -25.12
C GLU A 87 -10.20 -0.86 -25.74
N PHE A 88 -8.98 -0.51 -26.19
CA PHE A 88 -8.70 0.74 -26.87
C PHE A 88 -8.07 0.43 -28.24
N THR A 89 -8.45 1.18 -29.25
CA THR A 89 -7.70 1.25 -30.49
C THR A 89 -6.40 2.04 -30.31
N GLU A 90 -5.43 1.82 -31.17
CA GLU A 90 -4.18 2.58 -31.17
C GLU A 90 -4.43 4.09 -31.26
N TYR A 91 -5.38 4.49 -32.09
CA TYR A 91 -5.77 5.90 -32.26
C TYR A 91 -6.31 6.49 -30.96
N GLU A 92 -7.17 5.79 -30.25
CA GLU A 92 -7.73 6.27 -28.97
C GLU A 92 -6.64 6.46 -27.91
N LEU A 93 -5.68 5.54 -27.82
CA LEU A 93 -4.53 5.68 -26.93
C LEU A 93 -3.66 6.89 -27.30
N GLN A 94 -3.44 7.14 -28.59
CA GLN A 94 -2.75 8.33 -29.08
C GLN A 94 -3.50 9.61 -28.67
N GLN A 95 -4.83 9.64 -28.81
CA GLN A 95 -5.64 10.81 -28.45
C GLN A 95 -5.60 11.07 -26.93
N LEU A 96 -5.63 10.04 -26.10
CA LEU A 96 -5.48 10.19 -24.64
C LEU A 96 -4.11 10.77 -24.26
N ALA A 97 -3.05 10.33 -24.92
CA ALA A 97 -1.71 10.87 -24.71
C ALA A 97 -1.59 12.33 -25.15
N TRP A 98 -2.22 12.70 -26.29
CA TRP A 98 -2.29 14.08 -26.77
C TRP A 98 -3.14 14.99 -25.87
N LEU A 99 -4.24 14.47 -25.33
CA LEU A 99 -5.08 15.19 -24.35
C LEU A 99 -4.24 15.53 -23.09
N TRP A 100 -3.49 14.56 -22.57
CA TRP A 100 -2.60 14.81 -21.45
C TRP A 100 -1.54 15.88 -21.77
N PHE A 101 -0.93 15.83 -22.96
CA PHE A 101 0.04 16.82 -23.39
C PHE A 101 -0.58 18.23 -23.51
N ALA A 102 -1.76 18.33 -24.09
CA ALA A 102 -2.50 19.59 -24.17
C ALA A 102 -2.82 20.14 -22.77
N PHE A 103 -3.25 19.29 -21.87
CA PHE A 103 -3.49 19.66 -20.46
C PHE A 103 -2.20 20.15 -19.77
N LYS A 104 -1.07 19.43 -19.94
CA LYS A 104 0.23 19.86 -19.45
C LYS A 104 0.56 21.28 -19.90
N ARG A 105 0.42 21.56 -21.20
CA ARG A 105 0.67 22.89 -21.75
C ARG A 105 -0.27 23.94 -21.18
N GLY A 106 -1.54 23.60 -21.00
CA GLY A 106 -2.53 24.48 -20.36
C GLY A 106 -2.13 24.87 -18.95
N VAL A 107 -1.71 23.88 -18.12
CA VAL A 107 -1.21 24.14 -16.78
C VAL A 107 0.02 25.07 -16.79
N GLY A 108 1.00 24.83 -17.69
CA GLY A 108 2.15 25.70 -17.83
C GLY A 108 1.78 27.14 -18.23
N THR A 109 0.81 27.29 -19.13
CA THR A 109 0.27 28.60 -19.52
C THR A 109 -0.38 29.31 -18.32
N PHE A 110 -1.21 28.62 -17.54
CA PHE A 110 -1.81 29.20 -16.34
C PHE A 110 -0.76 29.62 -15.30
N GLN A 111 0.28 28.84 -15.11
CA GLN A 111 1.39 29.22 -14.24
C GLN A 111 2.12 30.48 -14.74
N HIS A 112 2.23 30.63 -16.06
CA HIS A 112 2.89 31.78 -16.65
C HIS A 112 2.09 33.08 -16.46
N ILE A 113 0.77 33.05 -16.64
CA ILE A 113 -0.08 34.23 -16.56
C ILE A 113 -0.58 34.54 -15.14
N GLU A 114 -0.56 33.58 -14.21
CA GLU A 114 -1.08 33.72 -12.85
C GLU A 114 -0.48 34.94 -12.13
N ARG A 115 0.83 35.09 -12.20
CA ARG A 115 1.51 36.20 -11.57
C ARG A 115 1.05 37.57 -12.08
N ALA A 116 0.82 37.70 -13.39
CA ALA A 116 0.34 38.95 -13.98
C ALA A 116 -1.05 39.31 -13.47
N PHE A 117 -1.97 38.35 -13.40
CA PHE A 117 -3.34 38.56 -12.90
C PHE A 117 -3.37 38.90 -11.41
N ASN A 118 -2.46 38.32 -10.61
CA ASN A 118 -2.33 38.63 -9.21
C ASN A 118 -1.82 40.06 -9.00
N VAL A 119 -0.79 40.47 -9.74
CA VAL A 119 -0.24 41.85 -9.68
C VAL A 119 -1.27 42.90 -10.09
N LEU A 120 -2.13 42.57 -11.08
CA LEU A 120 -3.22 43.45 -11.53
C LEU A 120 -4.41 43.50 -10.55
N GLY A 121 -4.38 42.74 -9.45
CA GLY A 121 -5.49 42.67 -8.49
C GLY A 121 -6.77 42.09 -9.08
N SER A 122 -6.66 41.26 -10.11
CA SER A 122 -7.81 40.64 -10.77
C SER A 122 -8.53 39.67 -9.83
N ASN A 123 -9.87 39.75 -9.81
CA ASN A 123 -10.70 38.75 -9.10
C ASN A 123 -10.61 37.33 -9.68
N MET A 124 -10.04 37.17 -10.88
CA MET A 124 -9.79 35.87 -11.50
C MET A 124 -8.49 35.20 -11.02
N SER A 125 -7.65 35.90 -10.27
CA SER A 125 -6.34 35.38 -9.84
C SER A 125 -6.45 34.06 -9.07
N GLY A 126 -7.46 33.90 -8.22
CA GLY A 126 -7.72 32.67 -7.48
C GLY A 126 -8.05 31.47 -8.36
N GLN A 127 -8.89 31.67 -9.39
CA GLN A 127 -9.24 30.62 -10.35
C GLN A 127 -8.03 30.22 -11.19
N ILE A 128 -7.24 31.19 -11.63
CA ILE A 128 -6.02 30.93 -12.41
C ILE A 128 -5.00 30.18 -11.55
N TYR A 129 -4.86 30.54 -10.28
CA TYR A 129 -3.99 29.83 -9.35
C TYR A 129 -4.40 28.37 -9.18
N GLY A 130 -5.71 28.09 -9.00
CA GLY A 130 -6.22 26.73 -8.91
C GLY A 130 -5.86 25.91 -10.15
N GLN A 131 -6.08 26.44 -11.33
CA GLN A 131 -5.75 25.78 -12.60
C GLN A 131 -4.23 25.59 -12.80
N ALA A 132 -3.43 26.49 -12.25
CA ALA A 132 -1.97 26.44 -12.36
C ALA A 132 -1.32 25.40 -11.41
N TYR A 133 -1.91 25.16 -10.22
CA TYR A 133 -1.22 24.42 -9.16
C TYR A 133 -2.02 23.25 -8.58
N GLU A 134 -3.33 23.33 -8.46
CA GLU A 134 -4.15 22.27 -7.86
C GLU A 134 -4.20 21.02 -8.76
N TYR A 135 -4.18 21.20 -10.07
CA TYR A 135 -4.21 20.08 -11.02
C TYR A 135 -2.85 19.41 -11.27
N LEU A 136 -1.79 19.82 -10.59
CA LEU A 136 -0.50 19.13 -10.69
C LEU A 136 -0.58 17.67 -10.25
N SER A 137 -1.42 17.36 -9.26
CA SER A 137 -1.66 15.98 -8.81
C SER A 137 -2.30 15.12 -9.91
N VAL A 138 -3.29 15.68 -10.61
CA VAL A 138 -3.97 15.02 -11.74
C VAL A 138 -3.00 14.82 -12.90
N LEU A 139 -2.20 15.84 -13.22
CA LEU A 139 -1.20 15.76 -14.28
C LEU A 139 -0.18 14.63 -14.02
N ARG A 140 0.26 14.46 -12.76
CA ARG A 140 1.19 13.42 -12.35
C ARG A 140 0.58 12.02 -12.39
N SER A 141 -0.61 11.85 -11.82
CA SER A 141 -1.29 10.54 -11.78
C SER A 141 -1.69 10.07 -13.18
N THR A 142 -2.20 10.95 -14.03
CA THR A 142 -2.55 10.61 -15.41
C THR A 142 -1.32 10.33 -16.26
N ASN A 143 -0.17 11.00 -16.01
CA ASN A 143 1.10 10.66 -16.64
C ASN A 143 1.51 9.21 -16.33
N GLN A 144 1.43 8.78 -15.06
CA GLN A 144 1.77 7.42 -14.67
C GLN A 144 0.85 6.39 -15.33
N ILE A 145 -0.46 6.67 -15.36
CA ILE A 145 -1.45 5.78 -15.99
C ILE A 145 -1.15 5.64 -17.49
N LEU A 146 -0.97 6.76 -18.19
CA LEU A 146 -0.71 6.75 -19.62
C LEU A 146 0.61 6.07 -19.97
N ASN A 147 1.68 6.31 -19.20
CA ASN A 147 2.95 5.58 -19.39
C ASN A 147 2.75 4.07 -19.25
N ARG A 148 1.93 3.62 -18.30
CA ARG A 148 1.63 2.20 -18.10
C ARG A 148 0.85 1.60 -19.26
N ILE A 149 -0.24 2.26 -19.70
CA ILE A 149 -1.11 1.69 -20.76
C ILE A 149 -0.53 1.84 -22.17
N THR A 150 0.50 2.67 -22.35
CA THR A 150 1.22 2.85 -23.62
C THR A 150 2.63 2.25 -23.60
N SER A 151 2.93 1.40 -22.60
CA SER A 151 4.28 0.83 -22.40
C SER A 151 4.82 0.07 -23.63
N ASP A 152 3.94 -0.57 -24.38
CA ASP A 152 4.30 -1.40 -25.53
C ASP A 152 4.58 -0.59 -26.80
N PHE A 153 4.29 0.72 -26.81
CA PHE A 153 4.54 1.60 -27.93
C PHE A 153 5.87 2.36 -27.78
N ASN A 154 6.55 2.55 -28.90
CA ASN A 154 7.78 3.31 -28.95
C ASN A 154 7.54 4.77 -29.42
N ILE A 155 8.47 5.66 -29.05
CA ILE A 155 8.48 7.02 -29.59
C ILE A 155 8.71 6.94 -31.10
N ASP A 156 7.77 7.45 -31.91
CA ASP A 156 7.92 7.54 -33.33
C ASP A 156 7.67 8.99 -33.78
N PRO A 157 8.71 9.72 -34.22
CA PRO A 157 8.58 11.09 -34.67
C PRO A 157 7.68 11.27 -35.90
N MET A 158 7.50 10.21 -36.69
CA MET A 158 6.76 10.25 -37.94
C MET A 158 5.27 9.99 -37.79
N THR A 159 4.87 9.52 -36.63
CA THR A 159 3.45 9.21 -36.31
C THR A 159 2.96 10.03 -35.11
N ASN A 160 1.68 9.83 -34.73
CA ASN A 160 1.13 10.43 -33.51
C ASN A 160 1.84 9.97 -32.25
N TRP A 161 2.60 8.87 -32.27
CA TRP A 161 3.40 8.42 -31.15
C TRP A 161 4.60 9.34 -30.80
N ARG A 162 4.86 10.38 -31.59
CA ARG A 162 5.77 11.46 -31.18
C ARG A 162 5.42 12.10 -29.84
N VAL A 163 4.14 12.02 -29.41
CA VAL A 163 3.67 12.52 -28.10
C VAL A 163 4.34 11.81 -26.92
N LEU A 164 4.76 10.56 -27.09
CA LEU A 164 5.42 9.79 -26.04
C LEU A 164 6.74 10.41 -25.56
N LYS A 165 7.40 11.21 -26.41
CA LYS A 165 8.58 11.99 -26.00
C LYS A 165 8.24 12.90 -24.82
N HIS A 166 7.11 13.57 -24.87
CA HIS A 166 6.64 14.46 -23.81
C HIS A 166 6.13 13.70 -22.58
N LEU A 167 5.41 12.62 -22.83
CA LEU A 167 4.84 11.78 -21.77
C LEU A 167 5.93 11.13 -20.92
N ARG A 168 6.93 10.54 -21.54
CA ARG A 168 8.03 9.82 -20.87
C ARG A 168 9.13 10.76 -20.33
N GLY A 169 9.28 11.92 -20.94
CA GLY A 169 10.22 12.95 -20.48
C GLY A 169 9.69 13.82 -19.33
N PHE A 170 8.46 13.63 -18.91
CA PHE A 170 7.85 14.42 -17.85
C PHE A 170 8.46 14.09 -16.48
N ASN A 171 8.87 15.13 -15.75
CA ASN A 171 9.33 14.98 -14.37
C ASN A 171 8.15 15.07 -13.40
N PRO A 172 7.76 13.97 -12.72
CA PRO A 172 6.62 13.96 -11.80
C PRO A 172 6.84 14.80 -10.54
N LYS A 173 8.08 15.21 -10.25
CA LYS A 173 8.41 16.09 -9.11
C LYS A 173 8.38 17.57 -9.49
N ALA A 174 8.23 17.89 -10.77
CA ALA A 174 8.19 19.28 -11.21
C ALA A 174 6.99 20.00 -10.62
N VAL A 175 7.23 21.19 -10.07
CA VAL A 175 6.19 22.13 -9.63
C VAL A 175 5.94 23.15 -10.74
N LYS A 176 6.99 23.60 -11.41
CA LYS A 176 6.90 24.49 -12.56
C LYS A 176 6.88 23.66 -13.84
N ILE A 177 5.87 23.90 -14.67
CA ILE A 177 5.61 23.16 -15.90
C ILE A 177 6.08 23.94 -17.12
N ASP A 178 6.86 23.28 -17.97
CA ASP A 178 7.25 23.81 -19.28
C ASP A 178 6.05 23.76 -20.24
N PHE A 179 5.90 24.79 -21.07
CA PHE A 179 4.81 24.88 -22.06
C PHE A 179 5.34 25.21 -23.47
#